data_2034a42a50a3cf3df35faddfd301ed13
#
_entry.id   2034a42a50a3cf3df35faddfd301ed13
#
_cell.length_a   1.000
_cell.length_b   1.000
_cell.length_c   1.000
_cell.angle_alpha   90.00
_cell.angle_beta   90.00
_cell.angle_gamma   90.00
#
_symmetry.space_group_name_H-M   'P 1'
#
loop_
_entity.id
_entity.type
_entity.pdbx_description
1 polymer ?
#
loop_
_entity_poly.entity_id
_entity_poly.type
_entity_poly.pdbx_seq_one_letter_code
_entity_poly.pdbx_strand_id
1 'polypeptide(L)'
;MNRPTDPRADGDGPVLAVVSDLFFVARIRETGRLAGVTVEFARTPEQITASLARDPRLVLIDLTAGYDYDRVFAALENGGSPVLGFTTHALARQTQPWHPRCARVVTKETLTQELPRLLKEGVIA
;
A
#
# COMPACT_ATOMS: atom_id res chain seq x y z
N MET A 1 5.57 -18.51 -23.13
CA MET A 1 5.88 -18.05 -22.57
C MET A 1 5.70 -18.07 -21.77
N ASN A 2 5.68 -18.20 -21.83
CA ASN A 2 5.67 -17.80 -20.95
C ASN A 2 5.94 -17.06 -20.72
N ARG A 3 5.16 -16.99 -20.78
CA ARG A 3 5.77 -15.88 -20.33
C ARG A 3 6.98 -16.15 -19.48
N PRO A 4 8.07 -15.85 -20.01
CA PRO A 4 9.32 -16.18 -19.31
C PRO A 4 9.42 -15.43 -17.98
N THR A 5 8.87 -14.22 -17.91
CA THR A 5 8.99 -13.42 -16.70
C THR A 5 7.64 -13.26 -16.05
N ASP A 6 7.58 -13.54 -14.78
CA ASP A 6 6.43 -13.22 -13.97
C ASP A 6 6.44 -11.71 -13.72
N PRO A 7 5.41 -10.97 -14.14
CA PRO A 7 5.37 -9.52 -13.91
C PRO A 7 5.61 -9.14 -12.46
N ARG A 8 5.18 -9.99 -11.53
CA ARG A 8 5.34 -9.71 -10.11
C ARG A 8 6.79 -9.77 -9.68
N ALA A 9 7.53 -10.70 -10.26
CA ALA A 9 8.96 -10.83 -9.97
C ALA A 9 9.72 -9.59 -10.44
N ASP A 10 9.20 -8.92 -11.47
CA ASP A 10 9.82 -7.71 -12.01
C ASP A 10 9.24 -6.44 -11.38
N GLY A 11 8.34 -6.58 -10.41
CA GLY A 11 7.73 -5.43 -9.78
C GLY A 11 6.64 -4.78 -10.62
N ASP A 12 6.03 -5.54 -11.53
CA ASP A 12 5.02 -5.01 -12.45
C ASP A 12 3.59 -5.21 -11.96
N GLY A 13 3.39 -5.79 -10.80
CA GLY A 13 2.06 -5.94 -10.24
C GLY A 13 1.45 -4.59 -9.88
N PRO A 14 0.15 -4.54 -9.61
CA PRO A 14 -0.47 -3.29 -9.19
C PRO A 14 0.01 -2.87 -7.81
N VAL A 15 -0.24 -1.61 -7.47
CA VAL A 15 -0.08 -1.13 -6.09
C VAL A 15 -1.45 -1.24 -5.43
N LEU A 16 -1.50 -1.82 -4.24
CA LEU A 16 -2.73 -1.89 -3.46
C LEU A 16 -2.70 -0.79 -2.43
N ALA A 17 -3.70 0.08 -2.44
CA ALA A 17 -3.81 1.18 -1.49
C ALA A 17 -5.00 0.93 -0.56
N VAL A 18 -4.72 0.71 0.72
CA VAL A 18 -5.75 0.53 1.74
C VAL A 18 -5.96 1.90 2.36
N VAL A 19 -6.72 2.73 1.63
CA VAL A 19 -6.91 4.15 1.92
C VAL A 19 -8.34 4.51 1.59
N SER A 20 -8.98 5.29 2.48
CA SER A 20 -10.36 5.74 2.27
C SER A 20 -10.50 7.26 2.25
N ASP A 21 -9.49 8.01 2.66
CA ASP A 21 -9.50 9.46 2.60
C ASP A 21 -9.55 9.90 1.13
N LEU A 22 -10.60 10.64 0.76
CA LEU A 22 -10.85 10.96 -0.64
C LEU A 22 -9.75 11.81 -1.28
N PHE A 23 -9.17 12.74 -0.53
CA PHE A 23 -8.08 13.55 -1.06
C PHE A 23 -6.86 12.70 -1.34
N PHE A 24 -6.57 11.78 -0.46
CA PHE A 24 -5.40 10.93 -0.63
C PHE A 24 -5.62 9.88 -1.72
N VAL A 25 -6.84 9.34 -1.80
CA VAL A 25 -7.20 8.43 -2.90
C VAL A 25 -6.98 9.13 -4.24
N ALA A 26 -7.45 10.38 -4.37
CA ALA A 26 -7.30 11.12 -5.61
C ALA A 26 -5.83 11.35 -5.95
N ARG A 27 -5.03 11.71 -4.95
CA ARG A 27 -3.59 11.95 -5.14
C ARG A 27 -2.86 10.69 -5.57
N ILE A 28 -3.16 9.58 -4.91
CA ILE A 28 -2.51 8.30 -5.26
C ILE A 28 -2.92 7.87 -6.66
N ARG A 29 -4.20 8.02 -6.98
CA ARG A 29 -4.70 7.63 -8.30
C ARG A 29 -4.02 8.43 -9.40
N GLU A 30 -3.94 9.75 -9.23
CA GLU A 30 -3.34 10.60 -10.25
C GLU A 30 -1.84 10.34 -10.37
N THR A 31 -1.15 10.18 -9.25
CA THR A 31 0.28 9.87 -9.28
C THR A 31 0.53 8.56 -10.00
N GLY A 32 -0.31 7.55 -9.74
CA GLY A 32 -0.18 6.26 -10.42
C GLY A 32 -0.42 6.38 -11.91
N ARG A 33 -1.43 7.16 -12.29
CA ARG A 33 -1.73 7.38 -13.71
C ARG A 33 -0.53 8.01 -14.42
N LEU A 34 0.08 9.02 -13.81
CA LEU A 34 1.23 9.69 -14.41
C LEU A 34 2.46 8.80 -14.47
N ALA A 35 2.59 7.87 -13.53
CA ALA A 35 3.72 6.95 -13.49
C ALA A 35 3.48 5.69 -14.33
N GLY A 36 2.30 5.54 -14.92
CA GLY A 36 1.96 4.33 -15.68
C GLY A 36 1.77 3.11 -14.80
N VAL A 37 1.35 3.29 -13.56
CA VAL A 37 1.19 2.22 -12.58
C VAL A 37 -0.28 2.03 -12.25
N THR A 38 -0.76 0.79 -12.29
CA THR A 38 -2.12 0.48 -11.88
C THR A 38 -2.20 0.51 -10.36
N VAL A 39 -3.17 1.24 -9.83
CA VAL A 39 -3.43 1.27 -8.38
C VAL A 39 -4.82 0.75 -8.13
N GLU A 40 -4.93 -0.17 -7.18
CA GLU A 40 -6.21 -0.70 -6.72
C GLU A 40 -6.44 -0.23 -5.30
N PHE A 41 -7.69 0.05 -4.98
CA PHE A 41 -8.06 0.55 -3.65
C PHE A 41 -8.90 -0.48 -2.93
N ALA A 42 -8.64 -0.68 -1.65
CA ALA A 42 -9.40 -1.58 -0.80
C ALA A 42 -9.63 -0.91 0.55
N ARG A 43 -10.77 -1.19 1.18
CA ARG A 43 -11.11 -0.64 2.49
C ARG A 43 -11.58 -1.69 3.47
N THR A 44 -11.74 -2.94 3.02
CA THR A 44 -12.21 -4.03 3.86
C THR A 44 -11.27 -5.22 3.72
N PRO A 45 -11.22 -6.10 4.73
CA PRO A 45 -10.40 -7.30 4.61
C PRO A 45 -10.76 -8.16 3.40
N GLU A 46 -12.04 -8.23 3.05
CA GLU A 46 -12.49 -8.98 1.89
C GLU A 46 -11.95 -8.41 0.59
N GLN A 47 -11.97 -7.09 0.47
CA GLN A 47 -11.42 -6.42 -0.71
C GLN A 47 -9.92 -6.61 -0.80
N ILE A 48 -9.23 -6.57 0.35
CA ILE A 48 -7.79 -6.80 0.41
C ILE A 48 -7.47 -8.21 -0.10
N THR A 49 -8.19 -9.20 0.40
CA THR A 49 -7.96 -10.59 -0.01
C THR A 49 -8.15 -10.74 -1.53
N ALA A 50 -9.18 -10.12 -2.07
CA ALA A 50 -9.42 -10.18 -3.51
C ALA A 50 -8.27 -9.54 -4.31
N SER A 51 -7.75 -8.41 -3.82
CA SER A 51 -6.66 -7.71 -4.51
C SER A 51 -5.33 -8.44 -4.39
N LEU A 52 -5.11 -9.17 -3.30
CA LEU A 52 -3.87 -9.93 -3.13
C LEU A 52 -3.73 -11.03 -4.18
N ALA A 53 -4.84 -11.48 -4.76
CA ALA A 53 -4.79 -12.49 -5.82
C ALA A 53 -4.04 -11.97 -7.06
N ARG A 54 -3.91 -10.66 -7.21
CA ARG A 54 -3.16 -10.05 -8.32
C ARG A 54 -1.71 -9.74 -7.95
N ASP A 55 -1.28 -10.15 -6.77
CA ASP A 55 0.10 -10.07 -6.31
C ASP A 55 0.66 -8.64 -6.42
N PRO A 56 0.15 -7.72 -5.63
CA PRO A 56 0.61 -6.32 -5.73
C PRO A 56 2.10 -6.21 -5.44
N ARG A 57 2.72 -5.26 -6.13
CA ARG A 57 4.14 -4.97 -5.91
C ARG A 57 4.38 -4.25 -4.59
N LEU A 58 3.37 -3.58 -4.09
CA LEU A 58 3.46 -2.75 -2.90
C LEU A 58 2.07 -2.57 -2.32
N VAL A 59 1.98 -2.56 -0.99
CA VAL A 59 0.74 -2.21 -0.30
C VAL A 59 0.99 -0.93 0.49
N LEU A 60 0.14 0.07 0.28
CA LEU A 60 0.11 1.28 1.10
C LEU A 60 -1.07 1.16 2.05
N ILE A 61 -0.86 1.48 3.32
CA ILE A 61 -1.96 1.43 4.28
C ILE A 61 -1.96 2.66 5.17
N ASP A 62 -3.14 3.27 5.29
CA ASP A 62 -3.37 4.41 6.18
C ASP A 62 -3.61 3.87 7.59
N LEU A 63 -2.66 4.13 8.49
CA LEU A 63 -2.77 3.68 9.87
C LEU A 63 -3.65 4.59 10.71
N THR A 64 -4.19 5.65 10.12
CA THR A 64 -5.03 6.62 10.85
C THR A 64 -6.49 6.59 10.42
N ALA A 65 -6.88 5.60 9.61
CA ALA A 65 -8.22 5.55 9.04
C ALA A 65 -9.26 4.91 9.97
N GLY A 66 -8.81 4.31 11.08
CA GLY A 66 -9.75 3.68 12.01
C GLY A 66 -10.26 2.33 11.55
N TYR A 67 -9.49 1.63 10.71
CA TYR A 67 -9.85 0.28 10.31
C TYR A 67 -9.72 -0.71 11.48
N ASP A 68 -10.33 -1.86 11.34
CA ASP A 68 -10.06 -3.00 12.21
C ASP A 68 -8.71 -3.58 11.77
N TYR A 69 -7.63 -3.05 12.33
CA TYR A 69 -6.28 -3.37 11.86
C TYR A 69 -5.88 -4.80 12.13
N ASP A 70 -6.43 -5.44 13.18
CA ASP A 70 -6.16 -6.86 13.39
C ASP A 70 -6.61 -7.67 12.19
N ARG A 71 -7.80 -7.40 11.68
CA ARG A 71 -8.35 -8.12 10.54
C ARG A 71 -7.68 -7.70 9.23
N VAL A 72 -7.38 -6.41 9.10
CA VAL A 72 -6.72 -5.90 7.91
C VAL A 72 -5.33 -6.51 7.74
N PHE A 73 -4.53 -6.50 8.81
CA PHE A 73 -3.19 -7.08 8.73
C PHE A 73 -3.23 -8.60 8.61
N ALA A 74 -4.21 -9.26 9.21
CA ALA A 74 -4.38 -10.70 9.01
C ALA A 74 -4.60 -11.03 7.54
N ALA A 75 -5.40 -10.20 6.85
CA ALA A 75 -5.62 -10.37 5.42
C ALA A 75 -4.34 -10.10 4.63
N LEU A 76 -3.62 -9.02 4.97
CA LEU A 76 -2.39 -8.65 4.26
C LEU A 76 -1.31 -9.71 4.38
N GLU A 77 -1.26 -10.42 5.51
CA GLU A 77 -0.24 -11.44 5.74
C GLU A 77 -0.39 -12.66 4.85
N ASN A 78 -1.53 -12.81 4.18
CA ASN A 78 -1.72 -13.89 3.22
C ASN A 78 -0.98 -13.61 1.91
N GLY A 79 -0.50 -12.40 1.69
CA GLY A 79 0.29 -12.06 0.52
C GLY A 79 1.74 -11.85 0.88
N GLY A 80 2.60 -11.81 -0.12
CA GLY A 80 4.03 -11.60 0.09
C GLY A 80 4.48 -10.17 -0.21
N SER A 81 3.55 -9.26 -0.40
CA SER A 81 3.87 -7.88 -0.80
C SER A 81 4.43 -7.09 0.37
N PRO A 82 5.41 -6.22 0.14
CA PRO A 82 5.86 -5.32 1.18
C PRO A 82 4.76 -4.31 1.52
N VAL A 83 4.66 -3.97 2.80
CA VAL A 83 3.63 -3.06 3.30
C VAL A 83 4.28 -1.78 3.80
N LEU A 84 3.88 -0.65 3.23
CA LEU A 84 4.29 0.66 3.68
C LEU A 84 3.12 1.32 4.39
N GLY A 85 3.25 1.50 5.70
CA GLY A 85 2.24 2.18 6.48
C GLY A 85 2.52 3.66 6.56
N PHE A 86 1.47 4.47 6.70
CA PHE A 86 1.68 5.89 6.95
C PHE A 86 0.77 6.39 8.05
N THR A 87 1.27 7.37 8.77
CA THR A 87 0.63 7.96 9.93
C THR A 87 0.89 9.46 9.94
N THR A 88 0.52 10.13 11.00
CA THR A 88 0.84 11.55 11.20
C THR A 88 1.68 11.68 12.45
N HIS A 89 2.41 12.79 12.59
CA HIS A 89 3.17 13.05 13.83
C HIS A 89 2.26 13.02 15.05
N ALA A 90 1.06 13.58 14.92
CA ALA A 90 0.12 13.64 16.03
C ALA A 90 -0.36 12.26 16.47
N LEU A 91 -0.45 11.31 15.53
CA LEU A 91 -1.02 9.99 15.81
C LEU A 91 0.04 8.89 15.83
N ALA A 92 1.32 9.23 15.69
CA ALA A 92 2.38 8.24 15.58
C ALA A 92 2.40 7.28 16.76
N ARG A 93 2.17 7.80 17.97
CA ARG A 93 2.16 6.96 19.15
C ARG A 93 0.97 5.99 19.14
N GLN A 94 -0.19 6.47 18.72
CA GLN A 94 -1.40 5.65 18.71
C GLN A 94 -1.32 4.55 17.67
N THR A 95 -0.62 4.78 16.57
CA THR A 95 -0.51 3.79 15.50
C THR A 95 0.65 2.82 15.71
N GLN A 96 1.47 3.05 16.75
CA GLN A 96 2.68 2.28 16.97
C GLN A 96 2.48 0.77 17.08
N PRO A 97 1.38 0.24 17.64
CA PRO A 97 1.19 -1.21 17.66
C PRO A 97 1.22 -1.86 16.29
N TRP A 98 0.96 -1.12 15.23
CA TRP A 98 0.91 -1.65 13.87
C TRP A 98 2.23 -1.48 13.11
N HIS A 99 3.15 -0.64 13.62
CA HIS A 99 4.40 -0.36 12.93
C HIS A 99 5.24 -1.61 12.67
N PRO A 100 5.36 -2.56 13.63
CA PRO A 100 6.16 -3.76 13.39
C PRO A 100 5.59 -4.67 12.30
N ARG A 101 4.32 -4.48 11.94
CA ARG A 101 3.67 -5.30 10.91
C ARG A 101 3.82 -4.68 9.52
N CYS A 102 4.52 -3.56 9.43
CA CYS A 102 4.84 -2.90 8.17
C CYS A 102 6.33 -3.04 7.90
N ALA A 103 6.70 -3.09 6.62
CA ALA A 103 8.11 -3.07 6.26
C ALA A 103 8.72 -1.71 6.55
N ARG A 104 7.91 -0.65 6.44
CA ARG A 104 8.34 0.71 6.75
C ARG A 104 7.10 1.53 7.11
N VAL A 105 7.28 2.52 7.98
CA VAL A 105 6.22 3.47 8.33
C VAL A 105 6.76 4.87 8.11
N VAL A 106 6.00 5.70 7.43
CA VAL A 106 6.36 7.10 7.18
C VAL A 106 5.21 8.00 7.57
N THR A 107 5.45 9.32 7.58
CA THR A 107 4.37 10.28 7.75
C THR A 107 3.67 10.50 6.41
N LYS A 108 2.45 11.02 6.47
CA LYS A 108 1.72 11.39 5.26
C LYS A 108 2.52 12.38 4.41
N GLU A 109 3.25 13.28 5.08
CA GLU A 109 4.05 14.28 4.41
C GLU A 109 5.18 13.63 3.61
N THR A 110 5.92 12.74 4.26
CA THR A 110 6.99 12.01 3.59
C THR A 110 6.45 11.17 2.46
N LEU A 111 5.32 10.48 2.68
CA LEU A 111 4.71 9.68 1.65
C LEU A 111 4.36 10.51 0.42
N THR A 112 3.77 11.69 0.63
CA THR A 112 3.41 12.59 -0.47
C THR A 112 4.63 12.93 -1.32
N GLN A 113 5.76 13.20 -0.66
CA GLN A 113 6.99 13.56 -1.37
C GLN A 113 7.58 12.39 -2.15
N GLU A 114 7.50 11.18 -1.60
CA GLU A 114 8.12 10.01 -2.20
C GLU A 114 7.19 9.21 -3.11
N LEU A 115 5.91 9.59 -3.15
CA LEU A 115 4.89 8.79 -3.80
C LEU A 115 5.20 8.45 -5.27
N PRO A 116 5.64 9.41 -6.11
CA PRO A 116 5.93 9.05 -7.51
C PRO A 116 6.99 7.96 -7.63
N ARG A 117 8.05 8.05 -6.83
CA ARG A 117 9.11 7.05 -6.84
C ARG A 117 8.62 5.71 -6.31
N LEU A 118 7.88 5.74 -5.20
CA LEU A 118 7.40 4.52 -4.58
C LEU A 118 6.45 3.75 -5.50
N LEU A 119 5.54 4.45 -6.16
CA LEU A 119 4.60 3.78 -7.06
C LEU A 119 5.32 3.20 -8.26
N LYS A 120 6.28 3.93 -8.80
CA LYS A 120 6.99 3.49 -9.99
C LYS A 120 7.93 2.34 -9.70
N GLU A 121 8.68 2.41 -8.62
CA GLU A 121 9.71 1.42 -8.30
C GLU A 121 9.20 0.30 -7.41
N GLY A 122 8.21 0.58 -6.57
CA GLY A 122 7.72 -0.40 -5.63
C GLY A 122 8.72 -0.75 -4.56
N VAL A 123 9.67 0.14 -4.28
CA VAL A 123 10.76 -0.12 -3.34
C VAL A 123 10.51 0.64 -2.05
N ILE A 124 10.66 -0.06 -0.93
CA ILE A 124 10.42 0.51 0.39
C ILE A 124 11.71 0.95 1.08
N ALA A 125 12.79 0.59 0.59
CA ALA A 125 14.09 0.81 1.24
C ALA A 125 14.30 2.21 1.83
#